data_34169ecd3d94b2d35ddb02e98b2b8d27
#
_entry.id   34169ecd3d94b2d35ddb02e98b2b8d27
#
_cell.length_a   1.000
_cell.length_b   1.000
_cell.length_c   1.000
_cell.angle_alpha   90.00
_cell.angle_beta   90.00
_cell.angle_gamma   90.00
#
_symmetry.space_group_name_H-M   'P 1'
#
loop_
_entity.id
_entity.type
_entity.pdbx_description
1 polymer ?
#
loop_
_entity_poly.entity_id
_entity_poly.type
_entity_poly.pdbx_seq_one_letter_code
_entity_poly.pdbx_strand_id
1 'polypeptide(L)'
;MWVDGELIHKDLLFSAAIGIGKYNGGGIQQLPVAVADDGLLDITMIRPVHWWHVIFRLRRLFNGAIDSIGHVIHAQGKHVRIESSPETHLEIDGELYGHTPVDLQVMHREVRVVINKAFIDKLKA
;
A
#
# COMPACT_ATOMS: atom_id res chain seq x y z
N MET A 1 3.99 -12.08 -6.43
CA MET A 1 3.75 -10.66 -6.78
C MET A 1 4.86 -10.18 -7.69
N TRP A 2 4.49 -9.55 -8.79
CA TRP A 2 5.40 -8.95 -9.77
C TRP A 2 5.18 -7.44 -9.80
N VAL A 3 6.25 -6.70 -9.99
CA VAL A 3 6.25 -5.25 -10.16
C VAL A 3 7.04 -4.93 -11.43
N ASP A 4 6.41 -4.24 -12.38
CA ASP A 4 6.99 -3.90 -13.69
C ASP A 4 7.62 -5.11 -14.42
N GLY A 5 6.99 -6.29 -14.25
CA GLY A 5 7.43 -7.57 -14.84
C GLY A 5 8.48 -8.34 -14.03
N GLU A 6 9.05 -7.76 -12.98
CA GLU A 6 10.00 -8.44 -12.09
C GLU A 6 9.28 -9.13 -10.92
N LEU A 7 9.65 -10.38 -10.64
CA LEU A 7 9.13 -11.12 -9.48
C LEU A 7 9.80 -10.62 -8.19
N ILE A 8 9.06 -9.86 -7.38
CA ILE A 8 9.58 -9.28 -6.14
C ILE A 8 9.24 -10.10 -4.89
N HIS A 9 8.21 -10.94 -4.95
CA HIS A 9 7.82 -11.78 -3.82
C HIS A 9 7.10 -13.05 -4.27
N LYS A 10 7.50 -14.19 -3.71
CA LYS A 10 6.93 -15.52 -4.00
C LYS A 10 6.73 -16.36 -2.73
N ASP A 11 6.23 -15.77 -1.69
CA ASP A 11 6.08 -16.48 -0.42
C ASP A 11 4.80 -16.05 0.28
N LEU A 12 4.53 -16.62 1.46
CA LEU A 12 3.38 -16.23 2.27
C LEU A 12 3.43 -14.75 2.65
N LEU A 13 2.28 -14.10 2.58
CA LEU A 13 2.06 -12.75 3.09
C LEU A 13 0.95 -12.76 4.15
N PHE A 14 1.12 -11.97 5.18
CA PHE A 14 0.06 -11.62 6.11
C PHE A 14 -0.88 -10.58 5.49
N SER A 15 -0.31 -9.56 4.83
CA SER A 15 -1.04 -8.48 4.19
C SER A 15 -0.21 -7.83 3.10
N ALA A 16 -0.86 -7.28 2.08
CA ALA A 16 -0.26 -6.38 1.12
C ALA A 16 -1.17 -5.16 0.94
N ALA A 17 -0.58 -3.97 1.01
CA ALA A 17 -1.23 -2.71 0.69
C ALA A 17 -0.59 -2.12 -0.56
N ILE A 18 -1.42 -1.63 -1.50
CA ILE A 18 -0.96 -1.03 -2.75
C ILE A 18 -1.79 0.23 -2.98
N GLY A 19 -1.14 1.32 -3.33
CA GLY A 19 -1.82 2.58 -3.57
C GLY A 19 -0.89 3.73 -3.90
N ILE A 20 -1.47 4.91 -4.08
CA ILE A 20 -0.76 6.17 -4.37
C ILE A 20 -0.73 7.12 -3.17
N GLY A 21 -1.44 6.81 -2.10
CA GLY A 21 -1.57 7.66 -0.91
C GLY A 21 -1.07 7.00 0.36
N LYS A 22 -0.56 7.81 1.29
CA LYS A 22 0.03 7.31 2.55
C LYS A 22 -0.95 6.61 3.47
N TYR A 23 -2.21 7.03 3.43
CA TYR A 23 -3.22 6.66 4.43
C TYR A 23 -4.27 5.74 3.83
N ASN A 24 -4.65 4.74 4.61
CA ASN A 24 -5.78 3.87 4.35
C ASN A 24 -6.72 3.91 5.56
N GLY A 25 -8.05 4.00 5.33
CA GLY A 25 -9.06 4.03 6.37
C GLY A 25 -8.64 4.83 7.62
N GLY A 26 -9.44 5.41 8.40
CA GLY A 26 -9.18 6.00 9.72
C GLY A 26 -7.79 6.58 10.09
N GLY A 27 -6.90 6.87 9.11
CA GLY A 27 -5.58 7.44 9.36
C GLY A 27 -4.42 6.43 9.53
N ILE A 28 -4.62 5.19 9.14
CA ILE A 28 -3.54 4.18 9.15
C ILE A 28 -2.55 4.47 8.02
N GLN A 29 -1.28 4.66 8.35
CA GLN A 29 -0.21 4.88 7.37
C GLN A 29 0.39 3.54 6.90
N GLN A 30 -0.28 2.90 5.95
CA GLN A 30 0.22 1.66 5.36
C GLN A 30 1.31 1.88 4.29
N LEU A 31 1.30 3.05 3.64
CA LEU A 31 2.23 3.42 2.59
C LEU A 31 2.95 4.73 2.97
N PRO A 32 3.81 4.73 4.00
CA PRO A 32 4.33 5.96 4.62
C PRO A 32 5.18 6.81 3.67
N VAL A 33 5.77 6.19 2.64
CA VAL A 33 6.65 6.85 1.66
C VAL A 33 5.91 7.30 0.39
N ALA A 34 4.63 6.95 0.24
CA ALA A 34 3.86 7.22 -0.96
C ALA A 34 3.79 8.71 -1.31
N VAL A 35 3.91 9.00 -2.60
CA VAL A 35 3.79 10.34 -3.19
C VAL A 35 2.72 10.31 -4.29
N ALA A 36 1.57 10.90 -4.05
CA ALA A 36 0.36 10.70 -4.84
C ALA A 36 0.45 11.15 -6.32
N ASP A 37 1.44 11.96 -6.69
CA ASP A 37 1.58 12.54 -8.03
C ASP A 37 2.90 12.18 -8.74
N ASP A 38 3.64 11.20 -8.24
CA ASP A 38 4.90 10.73 -8.85
C ASP A 38 4.70 9.72 -9.98
N GLY A 39 3.48 9.19 -10.12
CA GLY A 39 3.12 8.23 -11.16
C GLY A 39 3.54 6.80 -10.85
N LEU A 40 3.72 6.47 -9.57
CA LEU A 40 4.02 5.14 -9.09
C LEU A 40 2.91 4.62 -8.17
N LEU A 41 2.79 3.31 -8.10
CA LEU A 41 2.12 2.59 -7.04
C LEU A 41 3.15 2.26 -5.96
N ASP A 42 2.86 2.66 -4.74
CA ASP A 42 3.60 2.21 -3.57
C ASP A 42 3.03 0.88 -3.08
N ILE A 43 3.91 0.01 -2.63
CA ILE A 43 3.58 -1.33 -2.18
C ILE A 43 4.23 -1.57 -0.83
N THR A 44 3.42 -1.98 0.13
CA THR A 44 3.89 -2.47 1.42
C THR A 44 3.40 -3.89 1.63
N MET A 45 4.33 -4.82 1.76
CA MET A 45 4.05 -6.22 2.03
C MET A 45 4.50 -6.57 3.45
N ILE A 46 3.62 -7.22 4.20
CA ILE A 46 3.91 -7.72 5.54
C ILE A 46 3.99 -9.23 5.46
N ARG A 47 5.15 -9.80 5.79
CA ARG A 47 5.33 -11.25 5.91
C ARG A 47 4.55 -11.78 7.12
N PRO A 48 4.35 -13.10 7.22
CA PRO A 48 3.67 -13.68 8.37
C PRO A 48 4.31 -13.22 9.68
N VAL A 49 3.47 -12.72 10.58
CA VAL A 49 3.84 -12.24 11.90
C VAL A 49 2.95 -12.91 12.95
N HIS A 50 3.49 -13.16 14.13
CA HIS A 50 2.66 -13.65 15.22
C HIS A 50 1.68 -12.57 15.65
N TRP A 51 0.42 -12.95 15.89
CA TRP A 51 -0.68 -12.04 16.23
C TRP A 51 -0.39 -11.11 17.43
N TRP A 52 0.40 -11.53 18.40
CA TRP A 52 0.89 -10.68 19.51
C TRP A 52 1.64 -9.45 19.03
N HIS A 53 2.49 -9.60 18.01
CA HIS A 53 3.23 -8.46 17.44
C HIS A 53 2.29 -7.44 16.82
N VAL A 54 1.19 -7.87 16.23
CA VAL A 54 0.17 -6.98 15.66
C VAL A 54 -0.50 -6.18 16.77
N ILE A 55 -0.96 -6.84 17.85
CA ILE A 55 -1.66 -6.19 18.97
C ILE A 55 -0.78 -5.15 19.67
N PHE A 56 0.44 -5.53 20.07
CA PHE A 56 1.33 -4.63 20.81
C PHE A 56 1.92 -3.51 19.96
N ARG A 57 1.89 -3.64 18.64
CA ARG A 57 2.45 -2.65 17.71
C ARG A 57 1.41 -1.93 16.88
N LEU A 58 0.13 -2.14 17.15
CA LEU A 58 -0.98 -1.53 16.39
C LEU A 58 -0.86 0.01 16.30
N ARG A 59 -0.44 0.66 17.39
CA ARG A 59 -0.22 2.13 17.41
C ARG A 59 0.79 2.61 16.37
N ARG A 60 1.73 1.75 15.95
CA ARG A 60 2.76 2.08 14.96
C ARG A 60 2.22 2.18 13.53
N LEU A 61 1.05 1.59 13.27
CA LEU A 61 0.35 1.75 12.00
C LEU A 61 -0.18 3.18 11.82
N PHE A 62 -0.47 3.88 12.92
CA PHE A 62 -1.02 5.24 12.88
C PHE A 62 0.05 6.34 12.81
N ASN A 63 1.29 6.05 13.13
CA ASN A 63 2.39 7.03 13.12
C ASN A 63 3.43 6.79 12.03
N GLY A 64 3.11 5.96 11.03
CA GLY A 64 4.00 5.65 9.91
C GLY A 64 5.20 4.77 10.25
N ALA A 65 5.28 4.23 11.47
CA ALA A 65 6.38 3.37 11.89
C ALA A 65 6.11 1.88 11.58
N ILE A 66 5.49 1.61 10.41
CA ILE A 66 5.14 0.26 9.99
C ILE A 66 6.37 -0.66 9.89
N ASP A 67 7.52 -0.12 9.48
CA ASP A 67 8.79 -0.86 9.40
C ASP A 67 9.22 -1.47 10.72
N SER A 68 8.85 -0.84 11.83
CA SER A 68 9.16 -1.32 13.16
C SER A 68 8.35 -2.54 13.59
N ILE A 69 7.34 -2.94 12.80
CA ILE A 69 6.59 -4.18 13.04
C ILE A 69 7.47 -5.40 12.74
N GLY A 70 8.48 -5.22 11.89
CA GLY A 70 9.36 -6.26 11.39
C GLY A 70 8.76 -7.03 10.21
N HIS A 71 9.63 -7.58 9.38
CA HIS A 71 9.21 -8.35 8.20
C HIS A 71 8.38 -7.58 7.16
N VAL A 72 8.60 -6.27 7.06
CA VAL A 72 7.97 -5.41 6.06
C VAL A 72 8.88 -5.30 4.83
N ILE A 73 8.28 -5.35 3.65
CA ILE A 73 8.95 -5.15 2.37
C ILE A 73 8.24 -4.00 1.66
N HIS A 74 9.00 -3.06 1.16
CA HIS A 74 8.49 -1.99 0.30
C HIS A 74 8.95 -2.18 -1.13
N ALA A 75 8.10 -1.79 -2.07
CA ALA A 75 8.40 -1.70 -3.49
C ALA A 75 7.61 -0.56 -4.11
N GLN A 76 8.02 -0.13 -5.29
CA GLN A 76 7.32 0.85 -6.11
C GLN A 76 7.37 0.42 -7.57
N GLY A 77 6.31 0.74 -8.32
CA GLY A 77 6.28 0.48 -9.76
C GLY A 77 5.01 1.00 -10.40
N LYS A 78 4.95 0.91 -11.71
CA LYS A 78 3.79 1.37 -12.50
C LYS A 78 2.74 0.29 -12.71
N HIS A 79 3.16 -0.96 -12.71
CA HIS A 79 2.32 -2.13 -12.93
C HIS A 79 2.59 -3.18 -11.85
N VAL A 80 1.55 -3.64 -11.21
CA VAL A 80 1.62 -4.67 -10.16
C VAL A 80 0.68 -5.81 -10.52
N ARG A 81 1.24 -7.02 -10.62
CA ARG A 81 0.48 -8.25 -10.81
C ARG A 81 0.56 -9.11 -9.56
N ILE A 82 -0.59 -9.55 -9.10
CA ILE A 82 -0.70 -10.41 -7.91
C ILE A 82 -1.42 -11.70 -8.29
N GLU A 83 -0.80 -12.81 -7.97
CA GLU A 83 -1.41 -14.12 -8.00
C GLU A 83 -1.29 -14.74 -6.61
N SER A 84 -2.28 -15.49 -6.18
CA SER A 84 -2.25 -16.22 -4.91
C SER A 84 -2.91 -17.60 -5.03
N SER A 85 -2.49 -18.50 -4.18
CA SER A 85 -3.10 -19.81 -4.00
C SER A 85 -3.16 -20.10 -2.49
N PRO A 86 -4.37 -20.22 -1.89
CA PRO A 86 -5.68 -20.02 -2.52
C PRO A 86 -5.93 -18.59 -3.00
N GLU A 87 -6.95 -18.39 -3.82
CA GLU A 87 -7.41 -17.07 -4.22
C GLU A 87 -7.75 -16.22 -2.98
N THR A 88 -7.39 -14.94 -3.02
CA THR A 88 -7.58 -14.01 -1.92
C THR A 88 -8.48 -12.88 -2.35
N HIS A 89 -9.41 -12.49 -1.50
CA HIS A 89 -10.26 -11.33 -1.74
C HIS A 89 -9.46 -10.04 -1.74
N LEU A 90 -9.93 -9.11 -2.58
CA LEU A 90 -9.40 -7.76 -2.71
C LEU A 90 -10.34 -6.77 -2.04
N GLU A 91 -9.77 -5.82 -1.32
CA GLU A 91 -10.45 -4.63 -0.83
C GLU A 91 -9.88 -3.43 -1.56
N ILE A 92 -10.72 -2.66 -2.23
CA ILE A 92 -10.35 -1.44 -2.95
C ILE A 92 -11.20 -0.30 -2.39
N ASP A 93 -10.55 0.71 -1.82
CA ASP A 93 -11.18 1.89 -1.21
C ASP A 93 -12.27 1.56 -0.17
N GLY A 94 -12.09 0.44 0.56
CA GLY A 94 -13.01 -0.01 1.63
C GLY A 94 -14.14 -0.93 1.15
N GLU A 95 -14.18 -1.30 -0.13
CA GLU A 95 -15.16 -2.21 -0.69
C GLU A 95 -14.53 -3.53 -1.14
N LEU A 96 -15.24 -4.64 -0.96
CA LEU A 96 -14.81 -5.93 -1.51
C LEU A 96 -14.96 -5.93 -3.03
N TYR A 97 -13.86 -6.16 -3.73
CA TYR A 97 -13.78 -6.08 -5.19
C TYR A 97 -13.11 -7.31 -5.79
N GLY A 98 -13.85 -8.42 -5.89
CA GLY A 98 -13.33 -9.63 -6.51
C GLY A 98 -12.21 -10.30 -5.71
N HIS A 99 -11.33 -10.98 -6.43
CA HIS A 99 -10.23 -11.78 -5.87
C HIS A 99 -9.05 -11.84 -6.84
N THR A 100 -7.92 -12.36 -6.37
CA THR A 100 -6.76 -12.65 -7.22
C THR A 100 -7.10 -13.73 -8.28
N PRO A 101 -6.44 -13.75 -9.46
CA PRO A 101 -5.35 -12.85 -9.85
C PRO A 101 -5.84 -11.44 -10.20
N VAL A 102 -4.99 -10.45 -9.97
CA VAL A 102 -5.27 -9.04 -10.31
C VAL A 102 -4.06 -8.36 -10.95
N ASP A 103 -4.35 -7.49 -11.88
CA ASP A 103 -3.39 -6.56 -12.50
C ASP A 103 -3.80 -5.14 -12.16
N LEU A 104 -2.88 -4.38 -11.56
CA LEU A 104 -3.05 -2.99 -11.17
C LEU A 104 -2.07 -2.12 -11.95
N GLN A 105 -2.57 -1.04 -12.52
CA GLN A 105 -1.74 -0.08 -13.25
C GLN A 105 -2.06 1.34 -12.82
N VAL A 106 -1.02 2.14 -12.54
CA VAL A 106 -1.22 3.55 -12.25
C VAL A 106 -1.52 4.33 -13.52
N MET A 107 -2.56 5.16 -13.48
CA MET A 107 -2.89 6.13 -14.52
C MET A 107 -2.43 7.51 -14.04
N HIS A 108 -1.26 7.94 -14.50
CA HIS A 108 -0.64 9.16 -14.00
C HIS A 108 -1.41 10.42 -14.43
N ARG A 109 -1.81 11.25 -13.44
CA ARG A 109 -2.49 12.55 -13.64
C ARG A 109 -3.84 12.51 -14.38
N GLU A 110 -4.55 11.40 -14.33
CA GLU A 110 -5.90 11.26 -14.92
C GLU A 110 -6.97 12.02 -14.14
N VAL A 111 -6.77 12.20 -12.83
CA VAL A 111 -7.72 12.91 -11.96
C VAL A 111 -7.19 14.28 -11.59
N ARG A 112 -8.02 15.33 -11.79
CA ARG A 112 -7.73 16.69 -11.35
C ARG A 112 -8.43 16.96 -10.01
N VAL A 113 -7.65 17.29 -9.00
CA VAL A 113 -8.15 17.59 -7.67
C VAL A 113 -8.01 19.07 -7.37
N VAL A 114 -9.07 19.70 -6.89
CA VAL A 114 -9.04 21.11 -6.43
C VAL A 114 -8.44 21.11 -5.02
N ILE A 115 -7.32 21.77 -4.87
CA ILE A 115 -6.62 21.87 -3.59
C ILE A 115 -6.58 23.33 -3.11
N ASN A 116 -6.85 23.55 -1.83
CA ASN A 116 -6.70 24.88 -1.23
C ASN A 116 -5.20 25.25 -1.16
N LYS A 117 -4.84 26.40 -1.75
CA LYS A 117 -3.45 26.88 -1.79
C LYS A 117 -2.82 26.98 -0.38
N ALA A 118 -3.56 27.44 0.60
CA ALA A 118 -3.07 27.53 1.99
C ALA A 118 -2.74 26.15 2.60
N PHE A 119 -3.36 25.08 2.11
CA PHE A 119 -3.04 23.72 2.52
C PHE A 119 -1.72 23.23 1.91
N ILE A 120 -1.49 23.55 0.63
CA ILE A 120 -0.24 23.23 -0.06
C ILE A 120 0.96 23.89 0.63
N ASP A 121 0.82 25.18 1.01
CA ASP A 121 1.89 25.95 1.65
C ASP A 121 2.27 25.35 3.03
N LYS A 122 1.30 24.78 3.75
CA LYS A 122 1.54 24.04 5.00
C LYS A 122 2.25 22.68 4.81
N LEU A 123 2.06 22.01 3.68
CA LEU A 123 2.72 20.75 3.39
C LEU A 123 4.18 20.92 2.95
N LYS A 124 4.56 22.12 2.51
CA LYS A 124 5.91 22.46 2.05
C LYS A 124 6.77 23.11 3.15
N ALA A 125 6.16 23.51 4.24
CA ALA A 125 6.82 24.08 5.41
C ALA A 125 7.21 22.99 6.41
#